data_677a3fefeb982601311b86b0f5f5e140
#
_entry.id   677a3fefeb982601311b86b0f5f5e140
#
_cell.length_a   1.000
_cell.length_b   1.000
_cell.length_c   1.000
_cell.angle_alpha   90.00
_cell.angle_beta   90.00
_cell.angle_gamma   90.00
#
_symmetry.space_group_name_H-M   'P 1'
#
loop_
_entity.id
_entity.type
_entity.pdbx_description
1 polymer ?
#
loop_
_entity_poly.entity_id
_entity_poly.type
_entity_poly.pdbx_seq_one_letter_code
_entity_poly.pdbx_strand_id
1 'polypeptide(L)'
;GSPAPVPHMGWNSLEVVRPGRLLRGIEPGAEFYFVHSYYVEPAPELIMATTVYGKEFCSVYGRDGLWAVQCHLEKSGRPGLAVLRNFYDYCDEVRHA
;
A
#
# COMPACT_ATOMS: atom_id res chain seq x y z
N GLY A 1 9.22 -22.75 -0.31
CA GLY A 1 10.09 -22.36 -1.42
C GLY A 1 11.28 -21.56 -0.97
N SER A 2 12.11 -21.19 -1.93
CA SER A 2 13.28 -20.38 -1.62
C SER A 2 12.87 -18.98 -1.16
N PRO A 3 13.58 -18.43 -0.19
CA PRO A 3 13.30 -17.05 0.19
C PRO A 3 13.62 -16.11 -0.97
N ALA A 4 12.81 -15.06 -1.08
CA ALA A 4 13.07 -14.04 -2.09
C ALA A 4 14.30 -13.22 -1.71
N PRO A 5 15.00 -12.65 -2.70
CA PRO A 5 16.16 -11.80 -2.41
C PRO A 5 15.78 -10.60 -1.55
N VAL A 6 16.71 -10.18 -0.70
CA VAL A 6 16.56 -8.99 0.13
C VAL A 6 17.59 -7.98 -0.33
N PRO A 7 17.22 -6.72 -0.59
CA PRO A 7 15.89 -6.11 -0.42
C PRO A 7 14.89 -6.49 -1.51
N HIS A 8 13.61 -6.28 -1.20
CA HIS A 8 12.55 -6.34 -2.20
C HIS A 8 12.64 -5.09 -3.06
N MET A 9 13.04 -5.25 -4.32
CA MET A 9 13.21 -4.14 -5.26
C MET A 9 12.46 -4.45 -6.54
N GLY A 10 11.61 -3.53 -6.98
CA GLY A 10 10.89 -3.66 -8.22
C GLY A 10 9.40 -3.49 -8.06
N TRP A 11 8.67 -3.83 -9.12
CA TRP A 11 7.23 -3.66 -9.19
C TRP A 11 6.52 -4.90 -8.68
N ASN A 12 5.48 -4.68 -7.88
CA ASN A 12 4.65 -5.76 -7.37
C ASN A 12 3.25 -5.23 -7.09
N SER A 13 2.28 -6.12 -7.02
CA SER A 13 0.90 -5.74 -6.86
C SER A 13 0.46 -5.72 -5.41
N LEU A 14 -0.64 -5.01 -5.16
CA LEU A 14 -1.31 -5.00 -3.87
C LEU A 14 -2.56 -5.88 -3.97
N GLU A 15 -2.71 -6.78 -3.01
CA GLU A 15 -3.95 -7.52 -2.82
C GLU A 15 -4.76 -6.73 -1.80
N VAL A 16 -5.76 -5.99 -2.27
CA VAL A 16 -6.53 -5.10 -1.38
C VAL A 16 -7.49 -5.94 -0.56
N VAL A 17 -7.35 -5.86 0.76
CA VAL A 17 -8.21 -6.56 1.72
C VAL A 17 -9.32 -5.63 2.20
N ARG A 18 -8.97 -4.39 2.53
CA ARG A 18 -9.89 -3.39 3.04
C ARG A 18 -9.45 -2.02 2.47
N PRO A 19 -10.16 -1.50 1.46
CA PRO A 19 -9.66 -0.31 0.77
C PRO A 19 -9.70 0.97 1.60
N GLY A 20 -10.71 1.15 2.47
CA GLY A 20 -10.87 2.41 3.16
C GLY A 20 -10.93 3.57 2.18
N ARG A 21 -10.53 4.75 2.65
CA ARG A 21 -10.46 5.93 1.78
C ARG A 21 -9.20 5.93 0.93
N LEU A 22 -8.10 5.39 1.46
CA LEU A 22 -6.79 5.47 0.80
C LEU A 22 -6.70 4.65 -0.47
N LEU A 23 -7.24 3.44 -0.46
CA LEU A 23 -7.13 2.52 -1.60
C LEU A 23 -8.39 2.47 -2.47
N ARG A 24 -9.29 3.43 -2.29
CA ARG A 24 -10.53 3.48 -3.07
C ARG A 24 -10.22 3.59 -4.56
N GLY A 25 -10.82 2.73 -5.37
CA GLY A 25 -10.68 2.78 -6.81
C GLY A 25 -9.39 2.21 -7.37
N ILE A 26 -8.54 1.62 -6.52
CA ILE A 26 -7.32 0.99 -7.01
C ILE A 26 -7.69 -0.34 -7.65
N GLU A 27 -7.28 -0.52 -8.91
CA GLU A 27 -7.65 -1.71 -9.67
C GLU A 27 -6.89 -2.95 -9.20
N PRO A 28 -7.54 -4.13 -9.24
CA PRO A 28 -6.84 -5.38 -8.95
C PRO A 28 -5.65 -5.54 -9.90
N GLY A 29 -4.51 -5.95 -9.35
CA GLY A 29 -3.32 -6.17 -10.16
C GLY A 29 -2.50 -4.91 -10.44
N ALA A 30 -2.96 -3.73 -10.01
CA ALA A 30 -2.18 -2.52 -10.15
C ALA A 30 -0.84 -2.69 -9.45
N GLU A 31 0.25 -2.31 -10.13
CA GLU A 31 1.59 -2.52 -9.60
C GLU A 31 2.17 -1.25 -9.01
N PHE A 32 2.89 -1.44 -7.91
CA PHE A 32 3.56 -0.37 -7.18
C PHE A 32 5.04 -0.70 -7.05
N TYR A 33 5.87 0.32 -6.90
CA TYR A 33 7.31 0.14 -6.79
C TYR A 33 7.71 -0.05 -5.33
N PHE A 34 8.49 -1.10 -5.07
CA PHE A 34 8.95 -1.45 -3.73
C PHE A 34 10.48 -1.38 -3.66
N VAL A 35 10.98 -0.81 -2.58
CA VAL A 35 12.39 -0.88 -2.20
C VAL A 35 12.43 -0.96 -0.68
N HIS A 36 12.56 -2.17 -0.14
CA HIS A 36 12.61 -2.35 1.32
C HIS A 36 13.26 -3.67 1.68
N SER A 37 13.86 -3.73 2.86
CA SER A 37 14.46 -4.95 3.40
C SER A 37 13.63 -5.55 4.54
N TYR A 38 12.78 -4.76 5.15
CA TYR A 38 11.98 -5.15 6.31
C TYR A 38 10.53 -4.77 6.09
N TYR A 39 9.63 -5.43 6.79
CA TYR A 39 8.21 -5.10 6.78
C TYR A 39 7.65 -5.21 8.19
N VAL A 40 6.49 -4.59 8.40
CA VAL A 40 5.81 -4.54 9.69
C VAL A 40 4.68 -5.57 9.70
N GLU A 41 4.45 -6.19 10.84
CA GLU A 41 3.31 -7.09 11.03
C GLU A 41 2.31 -6.38 11.96
N PRO A 42 1.36 -5.62 11.40
CA PRO A 42 0.40 -4.88 12.21
C PRO A 42 -0.70 -5.80 12.74
N ALA A 43 -1.50 -5.29 13.66
CA ALA A 43 -2.69 -6.00 14.12
C ALA A 43 -3.57 -6.33 12.91
N PRO A 44 -4.19 -7.53 12.86
CA PRO A 44 -4.94 -7.95 11.67
C PRO A 44 -6.04 -6.98 11.23
N GLU A 45 -6.70 -6.32 12.17
CA GLU A 45 -7.79 -5.38 11.84
C GLU A 45 -7.29 -4.12 11.15
N LEU A 46 -5.98 -3.87 11.15
CA LEU A 46 -5.40 -2.72 10.48
C LEU A 46 -4.91 -3.03 9.07
N ILE A 47 -4.89 -4.30 8.67
CA ILE A 47 -4.40 -4.69 7.35
C ILE A 47 -5.35 -4.20 6.26
N MET A 48 -4.83 -3.43 5.31
CA MET A 48 -5.59 -2.92 4.19
C MET A 48 -5.21 -3.61 2.88
N ALA A 49 -3.95 -3.95 2.72
CA ALA A 49 -3.48 -4.67 1.54
C ALA A 49 -2.27 -5.51 1.88
N THR A 50 -2.10 -6.59 1.13
CA THR A 50 -0.95 -7.47 1.25
C THR A 50 -0.25 -7.60 -0.10
N THR A 51 0.99 -8.05 -0.08
CA THR A 51 1.79 -8.27 -1.27
C THR A 51 2.59 -9.55 -1.07
N VAL A 52 2.83 -10.29 -2.15
CA VAL A 52 3.63 -11.52 -2.08
C VAL A 52 5.01 -11.27 -2.67
N TYR A 53 6.03 -11.54 -1.86
CA TYR A 53 7.43 -11.53 -2.30
C TYR A 53 8.17 -12.58 -1.49
N GLY A 54 8.19 -13.80 -2.03
CA GLY A 54 8.63 -14.96 -1.27
C GLY A 54 7.56 -15.44 -0.33
N LYS A 55 7.03 -14.57 0.50
CA LYS A 55 5.86 -14.84 1.34
C LYS A 55 4.96 -13.61 1.33
N GLU A 56 3.73 -13.79 1.80
CA GLU A 56 2.79 -12.68 1.90
C GLU A 56 3.16 -11.79 3.08
N PHE A 57 3.12 -10.47 2.86
CA PHE A 57 3.35 -9.50 3.91
C PHE A 57 2.36 -8.35 3.77
N CYS A 58 2.15 -7.61 4.87
CA CYS A 58 1.26 -6.46 4.84
C CYS A 58 1.98 -5.27 4.19
N SER A 59 1.41 -4.79 3.08
CA SER A 59 2.00 -3.67 2.33
C SER A 59 1.34 -2.33 2.60
N VAL A 60 0.09 -2.32 3.05
CA VAL A 60 -0.62 -1.11 3.46
C VAL A 60 -1.43 -1.43 4.71
N TYR A 61 -1.32 -0.58 5.73
CA TYR A 61 -2.10 -0.78 6.94
C TYR A 61 -2.50 0.56 7.55
N GLY A 62 -3.51 0.49 8.43
CA GLY A 62 -3.99 1.67 9.13
C GLY A 62 -5.49 1.80 9.07
N ARG A 63 -5.95 3.00 9.37
CA ARG A 63 -7.36 3.38 9.30
C ARG A 63 -7.43 4.81 8.79
N ASP A 64 -8.63 5.24 8.41
CA ASP A 64 -8.80 6.56 7.82
C ASP A 64 -8.18 7.64 8.70
N GLY A 65 -7.27 8.39 8.11
CA GLY A 65 -6.55 9.46 8.79
C GLY A 65 -5.16 9.08 9.28
N LEU A 66 -4.82 7.77 9.32
CA LEU A 66 -3.51 7.32 9.76
C LEU A 66 -3.14 6.05 9.02
N TRP A 67 -2.34 6.21 7.96
CA TRP A 67 -1.96 5.10 7.08
C TRP A 67 -0.46 4.95 6.97
N ALA A 68 -0.02 3.72 6.71
CA ALA A 68 1.36 3.41 6.41
C ALA A 68 1.42 2.54 5.17
N VAL A 69 2.35 2.83 4.27
CA VAL A 69 2.54 2.07 3.04
C VAL A 69 3.99 1.63 2.92
N GLN A 70 4.22 0.44 2.39
CA GLN A 70 5.55 -0.11 2.21
C GLN A 70 6.12 0.24 0.83
N CYS A 71 5.27 0.56 -0.13
CA CYS A 71 5.69 0.93 -1.47
C CYS A 71 6.02 2.43 -1.56
N HIS A 72 6.74 2.79 -2.61
CA HIS A 72 7.06 4.19 -2.92
C HIS A 72 5.99 4.74 -3.87
N LEU A 73 5.02 5.45 -3.33
CA LEU A 73 3.91 5.99 -4.14
C LEU A 73 4.41 6.94 -5.21
N GLU A 74 5.42 7.75 -4.90
CA GLU A 74 5.97 8.73 -5.84
C GLU A 74 6.68 8.07 -7.02
N LYS A 75 7.05 6.80 -6.88
CA LYS A 75 7.72 6.03 -7.95
C LYS A 75 6.80 4.99 -8.58
N SER A 76 5.54 4.97 -8.21
CA SER A 76 4.60 3.91 -8.61
C SER A 76 3.68 4.31 -9.75
N GLY A 77 4.03 5.34 -10.53
CA GLY A 77 3.27 5.73 -11.70
C GLY A 77 1.82 6.07 -11.39
N ARG A 78 0.91 5.71 -12.30
CA ARG A 78 -0.51 6.05 -12.17
C ARG A 78 -1.17 5.48 -10.90
N PRO A 79 -0.94 4.20 -10.56
CA PRO A 79 -1.51 3.69 -9.30
C PRO A 79 -1.03 4.47 -8.09
N GLY A 80 0.26 4.82 -8.05
CA GLY A 80 0.81 5.61 -6.94
C GLY A 80 0.17 6.98 -6.85
N LEU A 81 -0.02 7.64 -8.01
CA LEU A 81 -0.70 8.93 -8.05
C LEU A 81 -2.14 8.82 -7.58
N ALA A 82 -2.83 7.73 -7.93
CA ALA A 82 -4.21 7.53 -7.50
C ALA A 82 -4.31 7.44 -5.98
N VAL A 83 -3.38 6.72 -5.34
CA VAL A 83 -3.35 6.62 -3.88
C VAL A 83 -3.05 7.99 -3.25
N LEU A 84 -2.07 8.71 -3.80
CA LEU A 84 -1.74 10.05 -3.30
C LEU A 84 -2.93 11.00 -3.45
N ARG A 85 -3.68 10.89 -4.55
CA ARG A 85 -4.88 11.70 -4.78
C ARG A 85 -5.95 11.37 -3.73
N ASN A 86 -6.13 10.08 -3.42
CA ASN A 86 -7.07 9.68 -2.38
C ASN A 86 -6.68 10.28 -1.03
N PHE A 87 -5.39 10.28 -0.72
CA PHE A 87 -4.88 10.88 0.50
C PHE A 87 -5.16 12.39 0.53
N TYR A 88 -4.85 13.07 -0.57
CA TYR A 88 -5.09 14.50 -0.67
C TYR A 88 -6.57 14.82 -0.49
N ASP A 89 -7.44 14.08 -1.18
CA ASP A 89 -8.88 14.33 -1.11
C ASP A 89 -9.40 14.14 0.32
N TYR A 90 -8.89 13.13 1.03
CA TYR A 90 -9.26 12.91 2.42
C TYR A 90 -8.84 14.10 3.29
N CYS A 91 -7.59 14.54 3.15
CA CYS A 91 -7.09 15.66 3.93
C CYS A 91 -7.87 16.94 3.66
N ASP A 92 -8.25 17.17 2.40
CA ASP A 92 -9.03 18.33 2.01
C ASP A 92 -10.42 18.30 2.65
N GLU A 93 -11.09 17.14 2.62
CA GLU A 93 -12.39 16.97 3.25
C GLU A 93 -12.34 17.25 4.75
N VAL A 94 -11.34 16.68 5.44
CA VAL A 94 -11.20 16.85 6.89
C VAL A 94 -10.94 18.31 7.25
N ARG A 95 -10.12 18.99 6.44
CA ARG A 95 -9.79 20.39 6.69
C ARG A 95 -11.00 21.31 6.52
N HIS A 96 -11.95 20.92 5.66
CA HIS A 96 -13.14 21.72 5.38
C HIS A 96 -14.42 21.18 6.03
N ALA A 97 -14.27 20.18 6.91
CA ALA A 97 -15.40 19.60 7.60
C ALA A 97 -15.95 20.52 8.70
#